data_8f090ab7cd60fc103cb76cd0d57fd945
#
_entry.id   8f090ab7cd60fc103cb76cd0d57fd945
#
_cell.length_a   1.000
_cell.length_b   1.000
_cell.length_c   1.000
_cell.angle_alpha   90.00
_cell.angle_beta   90.00
_cell.angle_gamma   90.00
#
_symmetry.space_group_name_H-M   'P 1'
#
loop_
_entity.id
_entity.type
_entity.pdbx_description
1 polymer ?
#
loop_
_entity_poly.entity_id
_entity_poly.type
_entity_poly.pdbx_seq_one_letter_code
_entity_poly.pdbx_strand_id
1 'polypeptide(L)'
;EPAVRDKGYGLAQLRVRGNGLCGVEHFRHSRPLRSLIPNEHGISRLYLGLDLAICLIGLFALVFSLYSFVITDTVHLFIPEPYPIYLLEFLLFMLIPLPLLALAAEVCGARFRALLTADCCVLSLNFAAQTLGHLFFGWELRRGLTLTHLLMALSALLLLSSLLSAAWGKNRRWWPVLSFSPVLVGALADIFRFYLPVFYQKALGFQLGVLAFLLLQTGYLLRQNLRYYETSLRSSTYRQMAYTDALTGLANRAAFEAELARVEGKLERHSSIWCLSADINNLKKTNDALGHAAGD
;
A
#
# COMPACT_ATOMS: atom_id res chain seq x y z
N GLU A 1 -37.26 42.12 14.06
CA GLU A 1 -38.25 41.28 14.75
C GLU A 1 -37.68 40.84 16.08
N PRO A 2 -38.45 41.04 17.20
CA PRO A 2 -37.92 40.86 18.55
C PRO A 2 -37.71 39.40 18.89
N ALA A 3 -36.59 39.12 19.53
CA ALA A 3 -36.30 37.82 20.13
C ALA A 3 -37.34 37.47 21.17
N VAL A 4 -38.08 36.40 20.99
CA VAL A 4 -38.97 35.83 21.98
C VAL A 4 -38.09 35.24 23.08
N ARG A 5 -38.06 35.88 24.23
CA ARG A 5 -37.43 35.44 25.49
C ARG A 5 -38.41 34.52 26.19
N ASP A 6 -38.25 33.22 26.07
CA ASP A 6 -38.98 32.28 26.89
C ASP A 6 -38.27 32.13 28.24
N LYS A 7 -39.02 32.30 29.32
CA LYS A 7 -38.48 32.23 30.66
C LYS A 7 -38.38 30.76 31.09
N GLY A 8 -37.21 30.18 31.00
CA GLY A 8 -37.04 28.88 31.63
C GLY A 8 -35.83 28.07 31.25
N TYR A 9 -35.40 28.07 30.02
CA TYR A 9 -34.27 27.25 29.59
C TYR A 9 -33.38 28.06 28.68
N GLY A 10 -32.12 28.24 29.04
CA GLY A 10 -31.14 29.05 28.29
C GLY A 10 -30.77 28.45 26.94
N LEU A 11 -31.73 28.35 26.04
CA LEU A 11 -31.51 27.94 24.64
C LEU A 11 -31.09 29.18 23.85
N ALA A 12 -29.86 29.24 23.40
CA ALA A 12 -29.38 30.27 22.51
C ALA A 12 -29.44 29.74 21.06
N GLN A 13 -30.17 30.46 20.22
CA GLN A 13 -30.22 30.22 18.81
C GLN A 13 -29.11 31.02 18.12
N LEU A 14 -28.12 30.34 17.58
CA LEU A 14 -27.06 30.95 16.78
C LEU A 14 -27.51 31.05 15.33
N ARG A 15 -27.90 32.25 14.89
CA ARG A 15 -28.22 32.56 13.49
C ARG A 15 -26.95 33.06 12.80
N VAL A 16 -26.35 32.24 11.96
CA VAL A 16 -25.20 32.66 11.12
C VAL A 16 -25.75 33.58 10.03
N ARG A 17 -25.62 34.89 10.16
CA ARG A 17 -25.76 35.85 9.07
C ARG A 17 -24.41 35.93 8.33
N GLY A 18 -24.43 35.82 7.04
CA GLY A 18 -23.24 35.79 6.19
C GLY A 18 -22.50 37.13 6.09
N ASN A 19 -21.97 37.66 7.17
CA ASN A 19 -20.91 38.66 7.20
C ASN A 19 -20.33 38.66 8.63
N GLY A 20 -19.16 38.04 8.78
CA GLY A 20 -18.20 38.32 9.83
C GLY A 20 -18.64 37.97 11.26
N LEU A 21 -18.29 36.80 11.75
CA LEU A 21 -18.20 36.53 13.18
C LEU A 21 -17.09 37.42 13.78
N CYS A 22 -17.49 38.48 14.43
CA CYS A 22 -16.62 39.31 15.29
C CYS A 22 -16.20 38.45 16.49
N GLY A 23 -14.99 37.91 16.49
CA GLY A 23 -14.46 37.12 17.60
C GLY A 23 -13.53 35.97 17.22
N VAL A 24 -13.43 35.62 15.95
CA VAL A 24 -12.59 34.49 15.48
C VAL A 24 -11.21 34.95 14.99
N GLU A 25 -10.95 36.25 14.87
CA GLU A 25 -9.68 36.75 14.30
C GLU A 25 -8.43 36.48 15.15
N HIS A 26 -8.57 36.15 16.43
CA HIS A 26 -7.40 35.90 17.30
C HIS A 26 -6.88 34.47 17.23
N PHE A 27 -7.57 33.55 16.54
CA PHE A 27 -7.17 32.12 16.45
C PHE A 27 -6.54 31.74 15.09
N ARG A 28 -6.31 32.71 14.21
CA ARG A 28 -5.79 32.45 12.85
C ARG A 28 -4.30 32.10 12.76
N HIS A 29 -3.58 32.05 13.88
CA HIS A 29 -2.12 31.81 13.90
C HIS A 29 -1.69 30.47 14.51
N SER A 30 -2.60 29.67 15.07
CA SER A 30 -2.28 28.28 15.36
C SER A 30 -2.37 27.47 14.05
N ARG A 31 -1.25 26.91 13.60
CA ARG A 31 -1.21 25.99 12.46
C ARG A 31 -2.30 24.96 12.65
N PRO A 32 -3.21 24.76 11.69
CA PRO A 32 -4.28 23.82 11.87
C PRO A 32 -3.69 22.44 12.16
N LEU A 33 -4.12 21.79 13.23
CA LEU A 33 -3.80 20.40 13.61
C LEU A 33 -4.03 19.40 12.48
N ARG A 34 -4.65 19.85 11.38
CA ARG A 34 -4.84 19.13 10.12
C ARG A 34 -3.53 18.65 9.47
N SER A 35 -2.37 19.25 9.78
CA SER A 35 -1.06 18.85 9.26
C SER A 35 -0.44 17.66 10.01
N LEU A 36 -0.97 17.30 11.18
CA LEU A 36 -0.49 16.17 12.00
C LEU A 36 -1.35 14.90 11.82
N ILE A 37 -2.50 15.01 11.16
CA ILE A 37 -3.35 13.85 10.85
C ILE A 37 -2.97 13.38 9.46
N PRO A 38 -2.47 12.13 9.28
CA PRO A 38 -2.28 11.58 7.95
C PRO A 38 -3.59 11.65 7.19
N ASN A 39 -3.58 12.24 5.99
CA ASN A 39 -4.75 12.44 5.16
C ASN A 39 -5.41 11.06 4.93
N GLU A 40 -6.70 10.89 5.20
CA GLU A 40 -7.41 9.60 5.04
C GLU A 40 -7.20 9.02 3.62
N HIS A 41 -7.08 9.89 2.61
CA HIS A 41 -6.74 9.49 1.24
C HIS A 41 -5.29 8.98 1.09
N GLY A 42 -4.35 9.46 1.87
CA GLY A 42 -2.96 8.98 1.88
C GLY A 42 -2.86 7.60 2.51
N ILE A 43 -3.62 7.38 3.58
CA ILE A 43 -3.71 6.11 4.29
C ILE A 43 -4.36 5.05 3.39
N SER A 44 -5.49 5.36 2.77
CA SER A 44 -6.20 4.41 1.89
C SER A 44 -5.37 4.02 0.66
N ARG A 45 -4.59 4.94 0.07
CA ARG A 45 -3.66 4.63 -1.03
C ARG A 45 -2.51 3.74 -0.58
N LEU A 46 -2.02 3.90 0.65
CA LEU A 46 -0.96 3.06 1.19
C LEU A 46 -1.44 1.62 1.42
N TYR A 47 -2.67 1.44 1.93
CA TYR A 47 -3.30 0.13 2.06
C TYR A 47 -3.46 -0.55 0.71
N LEU A 48 -4.03 0.15 -0.27
CA LEU A 48 -4.24 -0.41 -1.61
C LEU A 48 -2.91 -0.86 -2.25
N GLY A 49 -1.84 -0.07 -2.08
CA GLY A 49 -0.51 -0.43 -2.58
C GLY A 49 0.11 -1.63 -1.86
N LEU A 50 -0.13 -1.77 -0.56
CA LEU A 50 0.36 -2.91 0.23
C LEU A 50 -0.40 -4.20 -0.12
N ASP A 51 -1.73 -4.12 -0.25
CA ASP A 51 -2.57 -5.24 -0.65
C ASP A 51 -2.20 -5.72 -2.07
N LEU A 52 -1.97 -4.80 -2.99
CA LEU A 52 -1.51 -5.13 -4.35
C LEU A 52 -0.14 -5.81 -4.33
N ALA A 53 0.81 -5.34 -3.52
CA ALA A 53 2.12 -5.95 -3.41
C ALA A 53 2.04 -7.39 -2.86
N ILE A 54 1.19 -7.63 -1.86
CA ILE A 54 0.95 -8.98 -1.31
C ILE A 54 0.36 -9.89 -2.38
N CYS A 55 -0.65 -9.42 -3.13
CA CYS A 55 -1.25 -10.18 -4.23
C CYS A 55 -0.22 -10.52 -5.33
N LEU A 56 0.65 -9.57 -5.71
CA LEU A 56 1.68 -9.78 -6.73
C LEU A 56 2.75 -10.79 -6.28
N ILE A 57 3.16 -10.75 -5.01
CA ILE A 57 4.08 -11.75 -4.43
C ILE A 57 3.43 -13.13 -4.40
N GLY A 58 2.16 -13.20 -3.99
CA GLY A 58 1.39 -14.45 -3.99
C GLY A 58 1.25 -15.04 -5.40
N LEU A 59 0.93 -14.20 -6.38
CA LEU A 59 0.85 -14.61 -7.80
C LEU A 59 2.20 -15.10 -8.33
N PHE A 60 3.28 -14.37 -8.03
CA PHE A 60 4.64 -14.77 -8.39
C PHE A 60 5.00 -16.13 -7.78
N ALA A 61 4.75 -16.29 -6.47
CA ALA A 61 5.02 -17.54 -5.76
C ALA A 61 4.21 -18.72 -6.34
N LEU A 62 2.94 -18.50 -6.69
CA LEU A 62 2.07 -19.50 -7.30
C LEU A 62 2.61 -19.94 -8.67
N VAL A 63 2.87 -19.00 -9.58
CA VAL A 63 3.38 -19.29 -10.93
C VAL A 63 4.73 -20.01 -10.85
N PHE A 64 5.61 -19.53 -9.96
CA PHE A 64 6.91 -20.13 -9.75
C PHE A 64 6.83 -21.55 -9.16
N SER A 65 5.94 -21.79 -8.19
CA SER A 65 5.73 -23.12 -7.60
C SER A 65 5.21 -24.11 -8.63
N LEU A 66 4.26 -23.69 -9.48
CA LEU A 66 3.76 -24.53 -10.57
C LEU A 66 4.86 -24.82 -11.58
N TYR A 67 5.65 -23.82 -11.97
CA TYR A 67 6.80 -24.03 -12.85
C TYR A 67 7.80 -24.99 -12.24
N SER A 68 8.19 -24.79 -10.96
CA SER A 68 9.15 -25.65 -10.28
C SER A 68 8.65 -27.10 -10.18
N PHE A 69 7.35 -27.32 -10.00
CA PHE A 69 6.75 -28.64 -10.01
C PHE A 69 6.83 -29.29 -11.40
N VAL A 70 6.48 -28.54 -12.44
CA VAL A 70 6.46 -29.05 -13.84
C VAL A 70 7.85 -29.44 -14.34
N ILE A 71 8.91 -28.72 -13.96
CA ILE A 71 10.29 -29.06 -14.38
C ILE A 71 10.88 -30.28 -13.63
N THR A 72 10.20 -30.78 -12.59
CA THR A 72 10.66 -31.98 -11.87
C THR A 72 10.19 -33.26 -12.57
N ASP A 73 10.98 -34.31 -12.48
CA ASP A 73 10.60 -35.60 -13.05
C ASP A 73 9.37 -36.21 -12.35
N THR A 74 9.02 -35.68 -11.17
CA THR A 74 7.84 -36.10 -10.41
C THR A 74 6.53 -35.86 -11.14
N VAL A 75 6.45 -34.84 -12.00
CA VAL A 75 5.23 -34.54 -12.77
C VAL A 75 4.82 -35.68 -13.70
N HIS A 76 5.79 -36.47 -14.20
CA HIS A 76 5.54 -37.63 -15.04
C HIS A 76 4.78 -38.78 -14.33
N LEU A 77 4.75 -38.79 -13.01
CA LEU A 77 3.92 -39.74 -12.24
C LEU A 77 2.42 -39.42 -12.34
N PHE A 78 2.07 -38.16 -12.57
CA PHE A 78 0.68 -37.68 -12.66
C PHE A 78 0.23 -37.48 -14.13
N ILE A 79 1.14 -37.08 -15.00
CA ILE A 79 0.89 -36.77 -16.40
C ILE A 79 1.89 -37.60 -17.23
N PRO A 80 1.52 -38.77 -17.73
CA PRO A 80 2.45 -39.61 -18.50
C PRO A 80 2.76 -39.05 -19.89
N GLU A 81 1.87 -38.25 -20.47
CA GLU A 81 2.06 -37.64 -21.77
C GLU A 81 3.05 -36.47 -21.71
N PRO A 82 4.10 -36.46 -22.54
CA PRO A 82 5.13 -35.42 -22.47
C PRO A 82 4.70 -34.06 -23.07
N TYR A 83 3.75 -34.07 -24.00
CA TYR A 83 3.34 -32.83 -24.69
C TYR A 83 2.67 -31.79 -23.79
N PRO A 84 1.70 -32.13 -22.91
CA PRO A 84 1.12 -31.18 -21.98
C PRO A 84 2.17 -30.59 -21.01
N ILE A 85 3.12 -31.40 -20.57
CA ILE A 85 4.21 -30.97 -19.66
C ILE A 85 5.09 -29.95 -20.37
N TYR A 86 5.54 -30.25 -21.59
CA TYR A 86 6.31 -29.33 -22.42
C TYR A 86 5.57 -27.99 -22.63
N LEU A 87 4.30 -28.04 -22.99
CA LEU A 87 3.50 -26.82 -23.18
C LEU A 87 3.41 -26.00 -21.90
N LEU A 88 3.11 -26.66 -20.78
CA LEU A 88 2.94 -26.00 -19.48
C LEU A 88 4.27 -25.39 -18.98
N GLU A 89 5.38 -26.08 -19.18
CA GLU A 89 6.72 -25.58 -18.83
C GLU A 89 7.02 -24.25 -19.54
N PHE A 90 6.81 -24.19 -20.87
CA PHE A 90 7.06 -22.97 -21.66
C PHE A 90 6.12 -21.82 -21.28
N LEU A 91 4.83 -22.10 -21.09
CA LEU A 91 3.85 -21.08 -20.72
C LEU A 91 4.14 -20.49 -19.34
N LEU A 92 4.40 -21.35 -18.35
CA LEU A 92 4.73 -20.89 -17.00
C LEU A 92 6.04 -20.11 -16.97
N PHE A 93 7.07 -20.58 -17.69
CA PHE A 93 8.35 -19.88 -17.81
C PHE A 93 8.18 -18.44 -18.30
N MET A 94 7.38 -18.23 -19.34
CA MET A 94 7.11 -16.89 -19.88
C MET A 94 6.28 -16.01 -18.93
N LEU A 95 5.46 -16.60 -18.06
CA LEU A 95 4.61 -15.86 -17.10
C LEU A 95 5.36 -15.40 -15.84
N ILE A 96 6.45 -16.10 -15.44
CA ILE A 96 7.20 -15.80 -14.21
C ILE A 96 7.62 -14.33 -14.07
N PRO A 97 8.19 -13.64 -15.07
CA PRO A 97 8.69 -12.28 -14.91
C PRO A 97 7.57 -11.24 -14.76
N LEU A 98 6.35 -11.50 -15.20
CA LEU A 98 5.28 -10.51 -15.23
C LEU A 98 4.89 -10.00 -13.83
N PRO A 99 4.53 -10.84 -12.85
CA PRO A 99 4.20 -10.36 -11.50
C PRO A 99 5.42 -9.76 -10.79
N LEU A 100 6.65 -10.21 -11.10
CA LEU A 100 7.88 -9.67 -10.54
C LEU A 100 8.12 -8.23 -11.01
N LEU A 101 7.96 -7.95 -12.31
CA LEU A 101 8.09 -6.61 -12.89
C LEU A 101 6.96 -5.68 -12.43
N ALA A 102 5.73 -6.19 -12.34
CA ALA A 102 4.61 -5.43 -11.79
C ALA A 102 4.88 -5.00 -10.33
N LEU A 103 5.39 -5.92 -9.50
CA LEU A 103 5.80 -5.61 -8.13
C LEU A 103 6.93 -4.56 -8.09
N ALA A 104 7.92 -4.69 -8.96
CA ALA A 104 9.01 -3.73 -9.05
C ALA A 104 8.52 -2.33 -9.47
N ALA A 105 7.54 -2.25 -10.37
CA ALA A 105 6.92 -0.99 -10.78
C ALA A 105 6.27 -0.24 -9.59
N GLU A 106 5.67 -0.97 -8.65
CA GLU A 106 5.13 -0.39 -7.41
C GLU A 106 6.24 0.06 -6.44
N VAL A 107 7.29 -0.74 -6.32
CA VAL A 107 8.38 -0.51 -5.36
C VAL A 107 9.34 0.59 -5.81
N CYS A 108 9.70 0.66 -7.11
CA CYS A 108 10.63 1.67 -7.65
C CYS A 108 10.03 3.08 -7.76
N GLY A 109 8.69 3.20 -7.66
CA GLY A 109 7.98 4.47 -7.64
C GLY A 109 7.66 5.04 -9.03
N ALA A 110 6.97 6.19 -9.03
CA ALA A 110 6.33 6.76 -10.23
C ALA A 110 7.26 6.97 -11.42
N ARG A 111 8.54 7.30 -11.17
CA ARG A 111 9.52 7.57 -12.24
C ARG A 111 9.77 6.36 -13.15
N PHE A 112 9.82 5.15 -12.57
CA PHE A 112 10.15 3.92 -13.30
C PHE A 112 8.92 3.09 -13.62
N ARG A 113 7.76 3.42 -13.02
CA ARG A 113 6.51 2.67 -13.21
C ARG A 113 6.15 2.52 -14.68
N ALA A 114 6.12 3.63 -15.44
CA ALA A 114 5.78 3.61 -16.86
C ALA A 114 6.73 2.70 -17.67
N LEU A 115 8.04 2.77 -17.36
CA LEU A 115 9.06 1.98 -18.05
C LEU A 115 8.90 0.48 -17.75
N LEU A 116 8.76 0.10 -16.49
CA LEU A 116 8.57 -1.29 -16.08
C LEU A 116 7.21 -1.85 -16.53
N THR A 117 6.17 -1.01 -16.58
CA THR A 117 4.87 -1.40 -17.15
C THR A 117 4.97 -1.63 -18.65
N ALA A 118 5.68 -0.79 -19.38
CA ALA A 118 5.92 -1.00 -20.81
C ALA A 118 6.70 -2.32 -21.07
N ASP A 119 7.68 -2.64 -20.23
CA ASP A 119 8.42 -3.90 -20.27
C ASP A 119 7.49 -5.11 -19.99
N CYS A 120 6.62 -5.02 -19.00
CA CYS A 120 5.54 -6.01 -18.79
C CYS A 120 4.68 -6.21 -20.05
N CYS A 121 4.31 -5.12 -20.72
CA CYS A 121 3.53 -5.20 -21.97
C CYS A 121 4.31 -5.92 -23.08
N VAL A 122 5.60 -5.65 -23.21
CA VAL A 122 6.46 -6.32 -24.21
C VAL A 122 6.53 -7.83 -23.95
N LEU A 123 6.78 -8.23 -22.69
CA LEU A 123 6.82 -9.66 -22.35
C LEU A 123 5.44 -10.33 -22.49
N SER A 124 4.36 -9.63 -22.14
CA SER A 124 2.99 -10.14 -22.33
C SER A 124 2.66 -10.32 -23.82
N LEU A 125 3.12 -9.39 -24.67
CA LEU A 125 2.97 -9.50 -26.13
C LEU A 125 3.77 -10.67 -26.69
N ASN A 126 5.02 -10.88 -26.23
CA ASN A 126 5.83 -12.05 -26.58
C ASN A 126 5.14 -13.36 -26.18
N PHE A 127 4.60 -13.44 -24.95
CA PHE A 127 3.82 -14.59 -24.48
C PHE A 127 2.61 -14.85 -25.38
N ALA A 128 1.81 -13.82 -25.66
CA ALA A 128 0.62 -13.93 -26.49
C ALA A 128 0.98 -14.34 -27.93
N ALA A 129 1.98 -13.73 -28.54
CA ALA A 129 2.42 -14.03 -29.91
C ALA A 129 2.90 -15.48 -30.05
N GLN A 130 3.71 -15.98 -29.11
CA GLN A 130 4.20 -17.35 -29.16
C GLN A 130 3.10 -18.38 -28.89
N THR A 131 2.20 -18.10 -27.90
CA THR A 131 1.07 -18.97 -27.58
C THR A 131 0.07 -19.05 -28.75
N LEU A 132 -0.31 -17.91 -29.32
CA LEU A 132 -1.22 -17.87 -30.48
C LEU A 132 -0.56 -18.48 -31.72
N GLY A 133 0.73 -18.19 -31.94
CA GLY A 133 1.51 -18.78 -33.00
C GLY A 133 1.58 -20.31 -32.92
N HIS A 134 1.73 -20.85 -31.71
CA HIS A 134 1.70 -22.29 -31.48
C HIS A 134 0.30 -22.88 -31.74
N LEU A 135 -0.76 -22.26 -31.21
CA LEU A 135 -2.14 -22.77 -31.31
C LEU A 135 -2.69 -22.71 -32.74
N PHE A 136 -2.47 -21.62 -33.47
CA PHE A 136 -3.09 -21.38 -34.77
C PHE A 136 -2.21 -21.71 -35.96
N PHE A 137 -0.86 -21.63 -35.80
CA PHE A 137 0.09 -21.81 -36.90
C PHE A 137 1.03 -22.99 -36.67
N GLY A 138 0.91 -23.72 -35.56
CA GLY A 138 1.75 -24.86 -35.25
C GLY A 138 3.23 -24.50 -35.01
N TRP A 139 3.52 -23.28 -34.62
CA TRP A 139 4.90 -22.85 -34.32
C TRP A 139 5.48 -23.63 -33.14
N GLU A 140 6.71 -24.09 -33.29
CA GLU A 140 7.40 -24.70 -32.16
C GLU A 140 7.83 -23.64 -31.16
N LEU A 141 7.35 -23.71 -29.90
CA LEU A 141 7.69 -22.79 -28.83
C LEU A 141 9.21 -22.71 -28.60
N ARG A 142 9.92 -23.81 -28.81
CA ARG A 142 11.39 -23.89 -28.70
C ARG A 142 12.12 -22.91 -29.62
N ARG A 143 11.59 -22.62 -30.81
CA ARG A 143 12.19 -21.64 -31.73
C ARG A 143 12.13 -20.21 -31.18
N GLY A 144 11.08 -19.89 -30.44
CA GLY A 144 10.90 -18.59 -29.79
C GLY A 144 11.69 -18.41 -28.48
N LEU A 145 12.29 -19.50 -27.95
CA LEU A 145 12.95 -19.49 -26.65
C LEU A 145 14.13 -18.52 -26.58
N THR A 146 14.97 -18.46 -27.66
CA THR A 146 16.10 -17.53 -27.72
C THR A 146 15.64 -16.06 -27.63
N LEU A 147 14.56 -15.70 -28.34
CA LEU A 147 13.97 -14.37 -28.25
C LEU A 147 13.46 -14.09 -26.84
N THR A 148 12.78 -15.06 -26.23
CA THR A 148 12.27 -14.93 -24.85
C THR A 148 13.41 -14.73 -23.85
N HIS A 149 14.50 -15.52 -23.94
CA HIS A 149 15.68 -15.34 -23.08
C HIS A 149 16.32 -13.96 -23.26
N LEU A 150 16.42 -13.47 -24.50
CA LEU A 150 16.97 -12.15 -24.79
C LEU A 150 16.10 -11.05 -24.16
N LEU A 151 14.77 -11.11 -24.32
CA LEU A 151 13.84 -10.18 -23.72
C LEU A 151 13.92 -10.22 -22.18
N MET A 152 13.95 -11.41 -21.58
CA MET A 152 14.09 -11.58 -20.14
C MET A 152 15.42 -11.03 -19.60
N ALA A 153 16.53 -11.25 -20.31
CA ALA A 153 17.83 -10.69 -19.93
C ALA A 153 17.82 -9.15 -20.00
N LEU A 154 17.20 -8.59 -21.04
CA LEU A 154 17.01 -7.14 -21.16
C LEU A 154 16.14 -6.59 -20.02
N SER A 155 15.03 -7.26 -19.71
CA SER A 155 14.14 -6.92 -18.57
C SER A 155 14.88 -6.99 -17.23
N ALA A 156 15.73 -7.99 -17.02
CA ALA A 156 16.55 -8.10 -15.81
C ALA A 156 17.54 -6.92 -15.67
N LEU A 157 18.18 -6.50 -16.76
CA LEU A 157 19.07 -5.33 -16.79
C LEU A 157 18.29 -4.03 -16.55
N LEU A 158 17.12 -3.88 -17.16
CA LEU A 158 16.23 -2.75 -16.97
C LEU A 158 15.76 -2.65 -15.51
N LEU A 159 15.34 -3.78 -14.95
CA LEU A 159 14.94 -3.88 -13.55
C LEU A 159 16.11 -3.50 -12.63
N LEU A 160 17.29 -4.07 -12.84
CA LEU A 160 18.48 -3.76 -12.03
C LEU A 160 18.83 -2.26 -12.09
N SER A 161 18.84 -1.66 -13.29
CA SER A 161 19.11 -0.23 -13.46
C SER A 161 18.07 0.65 -12.74
N SER A 162 16.81 0.26 -12.78
CA SER A 162 15.71 0.94 -12.08
C SER A 162 15.86 0.85 -10.56
N LEU A 163 16.19 -0.33 -10.04
CA LEU A 163 16.44 -0.58 -8.62
C LEU A 163 17.65 0.22 -8.10
N LEU A 164 18.77 0.21 -8.83
CA LEU A 164 19.97 0.96 -8.48
C LEU A 164 19.70 2.47 -8.51
N SER A 165 19.00 2.96 -9.53
CA SER A 165 18.63 4.38 -9.62
C SER A 165 17.71 4.81 -8.47
N ALA A 166 16.80 3.95 -8.03
CA ALA A 166 15.95 4.18 -6.85
C ALA A 166 16.75 4.18 -5.54
N ALA A 167 17.79 3.33 -5.45
CA ALA A 167 18.66 3.24 -4.29
C ALA A 167 19.59 4.45 -4.13
N TRP A 168 20.12 4.97 -5.22
CA TRP A 168 20.95 6.18 -5.23
C TRP A 168 20.15 7.48 -5.26
N GLY A 169 18.82 7.41 -5.37
CA GLY A 169 17.95 8.57 -5.30
C GLY A 169 17.96 9.26 -3.91
N LYS A 170 17.31 10.44 -3.83
CA LYS A 170 17.24 11.27 -2.61
C LYS A 170 16.80 10.53 -1.33
N ASN A 171 15.99 9.45 -1.48
CA ASN A 171 15.44 8.67 -0.35
C ASN A 171 16.23 7.40 0.00
N ARG A 172 17.35 7.11 -0.68
CA ARG A 172 18.28 5.98 -0.41
C ARG A 172 17.56 4.65 -0.04
N ARG A 173 16.71 4.14 -0.91
CA ARG A 173 15.98 2.89 -0.67
C ARG A 173 16.78 1.67 -1.16
N TRP A 174 17.69 1.15 -0.34
CA TRP A 174 18.51 -0.03 -0.68
C TRP A 174 17.77 -1.36 -0.54
N TRP A 175 16.69 -1.40 0.23
CA TRP A 175 15.95 -2.64 0.45
C TRP A 175 15.46 -3.33 -0.84
N PRO A 176 14.86 -2.64 -1.81
CA PRO A 176 14.46 -3.27 -3.07
C PRO A 176 15.64 -3.91 -3.82
N VAL A 177 16.80 -3.26 -3.84
CA VAL A 177 18.01 -3.85 -4.45
C VAL A 177 18.39 -5.16 -3.77
N LEU A 178 18.42 -5.15 -2.42
CA LEU A 178 18.78 -6.33 -1.63
C LEU A 178 17.79 -7.48 -1.86
N SER A 179 16.48 -7.19 -1.89
CA SER A 179 15.46 -8.23 -2.03
C SER A 179 15.36 -8.81 -3.45
N PHE A 180 15.53 -7.99 -4.49
CA PHE A 180 15.44 -8.45 -5.87
C PHE A 180 16.77 -9.05 -6.42
N SER A 181 17.92 -8.69 -5.86
CA SER A 181 19.22 -9.17 -6.35
C SER A 181 19.36 -10.69 -6.39
N PRO A 182 18.89 -11.51 -5.42
CA PRO A 182 19.07 -12.95 -5.49
C PRO A 182 18.33 -13.59 -6.67
N VAL A 183 17.10 -13.14 -6.94
CA VAL A 183 16.33 -13.67 -8.08
C VAL A 183 16.92 -13.24 -9.41
N LEU A 184 17.43 -12.00 -9.53
CA LEU A 184 18.08 -11.52 -10.75
C LEU A 184 19.39 -12.26 -11.03
N VAL A 185 20.23 -12.44 -10.01
CA VAL A 185 21.49 -13.18 -10.14
C VAL A 185 21.22 -14.64 -10.50
N GLY A 186 20.23 -15.28 -9.82
CA GLY A 186 19.84 -16.65 -10.12
C GLY A 186 19.32 -16.81 -11.55
N ALA A 187 18.43 -15.91 -12.00
CA ALA A 187 17.86 -15.95 -13.35
C ALA A 187 18.95 -15.76 -14.43
N LEU A 188 19.82 -14.77 -14.26
CA LEU A 188 20.92 -14.53 -15.22
C LEU A 188 21.92 -15.69 -15.24
N ALA A 189 22.24 -16.26 -14.08
CA ALA A 189 23.12 -17.42 -14.00
C ALA A 189 22.54 -18.64 -14.72
N ASP A 190 21.23 -18.89 -14.59
CA ASP A 190 20.59 -20.03 -15.25
C ASP A 190 20.40 -19.80 -16.74
N ILE A 191 20.10 -18.57 -17.19
CA ILE A 191 20.12 -18.22 -18.62
C ILE A 191 21.53 -18.45 -19.20
N PHE A 192 22.58 -18.01 -18.51
CA PHE A 192 23.96 -18.22 -18.94
C PHE A 192 24.30 -19.72 -19.04
N ARG A 193 23.95 -20.51 -18.01
CA ARG A 193 24.15 -21.98 -17.98
C ARG A 193 23.41 -22.69 -19.10
N PHE A 194 22.23 -22.23 -19.48
CA PHE A 194 21.47 -22.83 -20.58
C PHE A 194 22.23 -22.86 -21.91
N TYR A 195 23.09 -21.87 -22.16
CA TYR A 195 23.93 -21.80 -23.37
C TYR A 195 25.30 -22.46 -23.21
N LEU A 196 25.68 -22.94 -22.02
CA LEU A 196 26.94 -23.63 -21.77
C LEU A 196 26.70 -25.15 -21.65
N PRO A 197 27.36 -25.98 -22.48
CA PRO A 197 27.10 -27.43 -22.51
C PRO A 197 27.62 -28.20 -21.27
N VAL A 198 28.29 -27.51 -20.34
CA VAL A 198 29.04 -28.16 -19.24
C VAL A 198 28.17 -28.48 -18.00
N PHE A 199 26.99 -27.88 -17.84
CA PHE A 199 26.22 -28.01 -16.58
C PHE A 199 24.80 -28.53 -16.81
N TYR A 200 24.59 -29.82 -16.52
CA TYR A 200 23.30 -30.50 -16.66
C TYR A 200 22.37 -30.34 -15.43
N GLN A 201 22.61 -29.37 -14.57
CA GLN A 201 21.76 -29.18 -13.39
C GLN A 201 20.62 -28.19 -13.64
N LYS A 202 19.38 -28.69 -13.42
CA LYS A 202 18.13 -27.95 -13.56
C LYS A 202 18.11 -26.73 -12.61
N ALA A 203 18.01 -25.50 -13.15
CA ALA A 203 17.55 -24.23 -12.56
C ALA A 203 17.73 -23.99 -11.03
N LEU A 204 18.72 -24.63 -10.38
CA LEU A 204 18.92 -24.54 -8.93
C LEU A 204 19.24 -23.12 -8.47
N GLY A 205 20.01 -22.36 -9.26
CA GLY A 205 20.39 -20.99 -8.96
C GLY A 205 19.17 -20.08 -8.88
N PHE A 206 18.27 -20.20 -9.85
CA PHE A 206 17.03 -19.44 -9.87
C PHE A 206 16.09 -19.82 -8.72
N GLN A 207 15.94 -21.11 -8.42
CA GLN A 207 15.11 -21.60 -7.30
C GLN A 207 15.57 -21.05 -5.95
N LEU A 208 16.89 -21.10 -5.68
CA LEU A 208 17.46 -20.51 -4.46
C LEU A 208 17.32 -18.99 -4.43
N GLY A 209 17.49 -18.32 -5.57
CA GLY A 209 17.27 -16.88 -5.71
C GLY A 209 15.83 -16.47 -5.40
N VAL A 210 14.86 -17.22 -5.91
CA VAL A 210 13.43 -16.98 -5.64
C VAL A 210 13.09 -17.22 -4.16
N LEU A 211 13.61 -18.29 -3.55
CA LEU A 211 13.40 -18.54 -2.13
C LEU A 211 13.94 -17.38 -1.28
N ALA A 212 15.15 -16.93 -1.55
CA ALA A 212 15.74 -15.79 -0.85
C ALA A 212 14.93 -14.52 -1.07
N PHE A 213 14.48 -14.24 -2.31
CA PHE A 213 13.61 -13.11 -2.62
C PHE A 213 12.31 -13.16 -1.82
N LEU A 214 11.61 -14.30 -1.82
CA LEU A 214 10.33 -14.45 -1.11
C LEU A 214 10.49 -14.22 0.40
N LEU A 215 11.55 -14.78 1.01
CA LEU A 215 11.85 -14.58 2.44
C LEU A 215 12.14 -13.11 2.76
N LEU A 216 12.99 -12.46 1.97
CA LEU A 216 13.35 -11.06 2.17
C LEU A 216 12.15 -10.13 1.96
N GLN A 217 11.37 -10.37 0.92
CA GLN A 217 10.24 -9.52 0.56
C GLN A 217 9.08 -9.68 1.55
N THR A 218 8.77 -10.91 1.98
CA THR A 218 7.76 -11.18 3.01
C THR A 218 8.17 -10.54 4.33
N GLY A 219 9.44 -10.69 4.74
CA GLY A 219 9.96 -10.05 5.95
C GLY A 219 9.88 -8.52 5.90
N TYR A 220 10.12 -7.92 4.73
CA TYR A 220 9.95 -6.48 4.53
C TYR A 220 8.50 -6.03 4.67
N LEU A 221 7.57 -6.71 3.99
CA LEU A 221 6.15 -6.40 4.07
C LEU A 221 5.61 -6.55 5.49
N LEU A 222 6.02 -7.62 6.20
CA LEU A 222 5.65 -7.81 7.59
C LEU A 222 6.10 -6.64 8.47
N ARG A 223 7.36 -6.19 8.32
CA ARG A 223 7.87 -5.03 9.05
C ARG A 223 7.13 -3.73 8.69
N GLN A 224 6.77 -3.54 7.43
CA GLN A 224 5.96 -2.39 7.02
C GLN A 224 4.58 -2.42 7.66
N ASN A 225 3.91 -3.57 7.65
CA ASN A 225 2.61 -3.77 8.28
C ASN A 225 2.67 -3.46 9.78
N LEU A 226 3.64 -4.04 10.50
CA LEU A 226 3.79 -3.79 11.94
C LEU A 226 3.99 -2.31 12.26
N ARG A 227 4.88 -1.63 11.56
CA ARG A 227 5.08 -0.17 11.72
C ARG A 227 3.81 0.64 11.45
N TYR A 228 3.05 0.21 10.46
CA TYR A 228 1.79 0.85 10.12
C TYR A 228 0.76 0.68 11.25
N TYR A 229 0.59 -0.55 11.77
CA TYR A 229 -0.28 -0.82 12.92
C TYR A 229 0.12 0.00 14.16
N GLU A 230 1.40 0.06 14.48
CA GLU A 230 1.90 0.88 15.59
C GLU A 230 1.56 2.37 15.40
N THR A 231 1.77 2.90 14.20
CA THR A 231 1.47 4.30 13.89
C THR A 231 -0.03 4.59 13.95
N SER A 232 -0.85 3.68 13.44
CA SER A 232 -2.32 3.78 13.49
C SER A 232 -2.86 3.74 14.93
N LEU A 233 -2.36 2.81 15.74
CA LEU A 233 -2.72 2.70 17.17
C LEU A 233 -2.33 3.97 17.93
N ARG A 234 -1.09 4.45 17.75
CA ARG A 234 -0.65 5.71 18.38
C ARG A 234 -1.52 6.88 17.96
N SER A 235 -1.83 7.00 16.65
CA SER A 235 -2.69 8.06 16.14
C SER A 235 -4.10 8.01 16.76
N SER A 236 -4.70 6.83 16.90
CA SER A 236 -6.01 6.68 17.54
C SER A 236 -5.98 7.04 19.02
N THR A 237 -4.94 6.61 19.74
CA THR A 237 -4.75 6.95 21.17
C THR A 237 -4.54 8.45 21.37
N TYR A 238 -3.67 9.08 20.55
CA TYR A 238 -3.49 10.54 20.61
C TYR A 238 -4.77 11.29 20.27
N ARG A 239 -5.55 10.81 19.32
CA ARG A 239 -6.84 11.41 18.97
C ARG A 239 -7.82 11.31 20.13
N GLN A 240 -7.90 10.15 20.79
CA GLN A 240 -8.74 9.97 21.98
C GLN A 240 -8.31 10.92 23.09
N MET A 241 -7.02 11.00 23.42
CA MET A 241 -6.50 11.91 24.44
C MET A 241 -6.73 13.39 24.10
N ALA A 242 -6.63 13.77 22.81
CA ALA A 242 -6.80 15.15 22.37
C ALA A 242 -8.27 15.63 22.37
N TYR A 243 -9.23 14.71 22.20
CA TYR A 243 -10.65 15.05 22.03
C TYR A 243 -11.56 14.53 23.14
N THR A 244 -11.03 13.80 24.12
CA THR A 244 -11.81 13.26 25.23
C THR A 244 -11.32 13.86 26.56
N ASP A 245 -12.25 14.20 27.44
CA ASP A 245 -11.97 14.61 28.80
C ASP A 245 -11.60 13.38 29.64
N ALA A 246 -10.47 13.45 30.35
CA ALA A 246 -9.91 12.30 31.08
C ALA A 246 -10.75 11.86 32.28
N LEU A 247 -11.54 12.79 32.88
CA LEU A 247 -12.35 12.53 34.05
C LEU A 247 -13.69 11.89 33.67
N THR A 248 -14.38 12.50 32.70
CA THR A 248 -15.77 12.16 32.36
C THR A 248 -15.88 11.20 31.18
N GLY A 249 -14.81 11.04 30.38
CA GLY A 249 -14.84 10.28 29.13
C GLY A 249 -15.64 10.93 28.01
N LEU A 250 -16.16 12.13 28.21
CA LEU A 250 -16.93 12.88 27.21
C LEU A 250 -16.03 13.66 26.26
N ALA A 251 -16.60 14.17 25.17
CA ALA A 251 -15.93 15.07 24.26
C ALA A 251 -15.49 16.35 24.98
N ASN A 252 -14.20 16.69 24.89
CA ASN A 252 -13.67 17.90 25.50
C ASN A 252 -13.91 19.15 24.61
N ARG A 253 -13.45 20.31 25.06
CA ARG A 253 -13.58 21.58 24.35
C ARG A 253 -12.98 21.53 22.93
N ALA A 254 -11.83 20.87 22.75
CA ALA A 254 -11.20 20.76 21.44
C ALA A 254 -12.04 19.92 20.45
N ALA A 255 -12.70 18.87 20.93
CA ALA A 255 -13.65 18.09 20.15
C ALA A 255 -14.86 18.94 19.70
N PHE A 256 -15.41 19.75 20.62
CA PHE A 256 -16.52 20.66 20.31
C PHE A 256 -16.12 21.69 19.25
N GLU A 257 -14.97 22.35 19.40
CA GLU A 257 -14.46 23.33 18.42
C GLU A 257 -14.21 22.71 17.04
N ALA A 258 -13.67 21.48 17.00
CA ALA A 258 -13.44 20.75 15.75
C ALA A 258 -14.76 20.38 15.04
N GLU A 259 -15.77 19.96 15.80
CA GLU A 259 -17.08 19.62 15.26
C GLU A 259 -17.84 20.87 14.78
N LEU A 260 -17.77 21.96 15.52
CA LEU A 260 -18.33 23.25 15.10
C LEU A 260 -17.77 23.70 13.76
N ALA A 261 -16.44 23.68 13.61
CA ALA A 261 -15.77 24.02 12.34
C ALA A 261 -16.18 23.09 11.19
N ARG A 262 -16.41 21.81 11.48
CA ARG A 262 -16.88 20.83 10.48
C ARG A 262 -18.30 21.15 10.01
N VAL A 263 -19.16 21.51 10.93
CA VAL A 263 -20.56 21.84 10.66
C VAL A 263 -20.65 23.18 9.91
N GLU A 264 -19.91 24.20 10.33
CA GLU A 264 -19.83 25.50 9.64
C GLU A 264 -19.44 25.35 8.15
N GLY A 265 -18.49 24.46 7.84
CA GLY A 265 -18.07 24.20 6.47
C GLY A 265 -19.10 23.49 5.58
N LYS A 266 -20.17 22.94 6.18
CA LYS A 266 -21.24 22.20 5.50
C LYS A 266 -22.59 22.92 5.51
N LEU A 267 -22.69 24.02 6.24
CA LEU A 267 -23.94 24.77 6.37
C LEU A 267 -24.33 25.45 5.06
N GLU A 268 -25.50 25.11 4.56
CA GLU A 268 -26.19 25.87 3.52
C GLU A 268 -26.79 27.15 4.11
N ARG A 269 -27.01 28.18 3.27
CA ARG A 269 -27.43 29.55 3.70
C ARG A 269 -28.69 29.62 4.57
N HIS A 270 -29.47 28.55 4.67
CA HIS A 270 -30.74 28.51 5.40
C HIS A 270 -30.78 27.47 6.52
N SER A 271 -29.63 26.86 6.86
CA SER A 271 -29.55 25.90 7.96
C SER A 271 -29.35 26.61 9.30
N SER A 272 -29.99 26.12 10.37
CA SER A 272 -29.83 26.62 11.74
C SER A 272 -29.20 25.52 12.60
N ILE A 273 -28.31 25.92 13.52
CA ILE A 273 -27.73 25.04 14.53
C ILE A 273 -28.27 25.47 15.89
N TRP A 274 -28.61 24.48 16.70
CA TRP A 274 -28.98 24.70 18.11
C TRP A 274 -27.79 24.35 18.99
N CYS A 275 -27.40 25.24 19.89
CA CYS A 275 -26.35 25.02 20.87
C CYS A 275 -26.97 25.15 22.28
N LEU A 276 -26.73 24.13 23.09
CA LEU A 276 -27.11 24.12 24.52
C LEU A 276 -25.86 24.29 25.36
N SER A 277 -25.84 25.26 26.24
CA SER A 277 -24.81 25.46 27.26
C SER A 277 -25.40 25.20 28.65
N ALA A 278 -24.72 24.38 29.43
CA ALA A 278 -25.11 24.09 30.81
C ALA A 278 -23.91 24.36 31.73
N ASP A 279 -24.20 24.86 32.94
CA ASP A 279 -23.20 25.13 33.99
C ASP A 279 -23.71 24.65 35.33
N ILE A 280 -22.78 24.18 36.18
CA ILE A 280 -23.11 23.68 37.53
C ILE A 280 -23.00 24.84 38.54
N ASN A 281 -24.11 25.19 39.15
CA ASN A 281 -24.15 26.24 40.16
C ASN A 281 -23.41 25.86 41.45
N ASN A 282 -22.61 26.78 41.96
CA ASN A 282 -21.89 26.67 43.24
C ASN A 282 -20.80 25.56 43.29
N LEU A 283 -20.34 25.01 42.13
CA LEU A 283 -19.28 23.99 42.09
C LEU A 283 -18.04 24.42 42.90
N LYS A 284 -17.63 25.69 42.80
CA LYS A 284 -16.50 26.22 43.56
C LYS A 284 -16.72 26.12 45.09
N LYS A 285 -17.90 26.43 45.59
CA LYS A 285 -18.20 26.31 47.02
C LYS A 285 -18.19 24.87 47.50
N THR A 286 -18.64 23.94 46.65
CA THR A 286 -18.59 22.50 46.92
C THR A 286 -17.14 22.03 47.00
N ASN A 287 -16.30 22.44 46.05
CA ASN A 287 -14.87 22.10 46.01
C ASN A 287 -14.12 22.68 47.24
N ASP A 288 -14.42 23.93 47.60
CA ASP A 288 -13.79 24.62 48.75
C ASP A 288 -14.20 23.99 50.10
N ALA A 289 -15.41 23.45 50.19
CA ALA A 289 -15.93 22.85 51.42
C ALA A 289 -15.62 21.34 51.57
N LEU A 290 -15.65 20.58 50.47
CA LEU A 290 -15.60 19.11 50.47
C LEU A 290 -14.40 18.54 49.69
N GLY A 291 -13.58 19.41 49.08
CA GLY A 291 -12.44 19.03 48.26
C GLY A 291 -12.81 18.76 46.78
N HIS A 292 -11.80 18.79 45.90
CA HIS A 292 -11.98 18.63 44.46
C HIS A 292 -12.62 17.29 44.09
N ALA A 293 -12.29 16.21 44.81
CA ALA A 293 -12.87 14.89 44.57
C ALA A 293 -14.42 14.83 44.76
N ALA A 294 -15.00 15.80 45.48
CA ALA A 294 -16.46 15.90 45.64
C ALA A 294 -17.10 16.70 44.50
N GLY A 295 -16.34 17.54 43.82
CA GLY A 295 -16.79 18.27 42.64
C GLY A 295 -16.63 17.52 41.34
N ASP A 296 -15.64 16.60 41.29
CA ASP A 296 -15.40 15.69 40.16
C ASP A 296 -16.49 14.61 40.11
#